data_529b7f593ebcb532d4556819dcc7500f
#
_entry.id   529b7f593ebcb532d4556819dcc7500f
#
_cell.length_a   1.000
_cell.length_b   1.000
_cell.length_c   1.000
_cell.angle_alpha   90.00
_cell.angle_beta   90.00
_cell.angle_gamma   90.00
#
_symmetry.space_group_name_H-M   'P 1'
#
loop_
_entity.id
_entity.type
_entity.pdbx_description
1 polymer ?
#
loop_
_entity_poly.entity_id
_entity_poly.type
_entity_poly.pdbx_seq_one_letter_code
_entity_poly.pdbx_strand_id
1 'polypeptide(L)'
;MTGGIGEEDVAVMRRHAKQYTLNLLLSEGGSGRWVTDANVNIYDEASNLVFRIVAAKPMLYVNLPAGTYTILANNAGQKLRHKFTVEDNVNQRIILNWKDSLIEKDMPLDAEGN
;
A
#
# COMPACT_ATOMS: atom_id res chain seq x y z
N MET A 1 4.62 -0.18 11.40
CA MET A 1 3.34 -0.11 12.13
C MET A 1 2.20 -0.52 11.20
N THR A 2 1.33 -1.40 11.63
CA THR A 2 0.21 -1.86 10.82
C THR A 2 -1.05 -1.91 11.67
N GLY A 3 -2.19 -1.61 11.07
CA GLY A 3 -3.47 -1.59 11.78
C GLY A 3 -4.60 -1.20 10.84
N GLY A 4 -5.70 -0.67 11.41
CA GLY A 4 -6.83 -0.19 10.63
C GLY A 4 -8.04 -1.11 10.62
N ILE A 5 -8.13 -2.03 11.59
CA ILE A 5 -9.30 -2.86 11.76
C ILE A 5 -10.07 -2.33 12.97
N GLY A 6 -11.28 -1.80 12.71
CA GLY A 6 -12.08 -1.20 13.77
C GLY A 6 -11.74 0.27 13.99
N GLU A 7 -12.68 1.00 14.58
CA GLU A 7 -12.55 2.44 14.75
C GLU A 7 -11.41 2.85 15.68
N GLU A 8 -11.24 2.13 16.78
CA GLU A 8 -10.18 2.46 17.72
C GLU A 8 -8.80 2.27 17.11
N ASP A 9 -8.63 1.21 16.33
CA ASP A 9 -7.36 0.91 15.70
C ASP A 9 -7.04 1.95 14.63
N VAL A 10 -8.05 2.39 13.86
CA VAL A 10 -7.88 3.44 12.86
C VAL A 10 -7.46 4.74 13.53
N ALA A 11 -8.08 5.08 14.67
CA ALA A 11 -7.74 6.30 15.38
C ALA A 11 -6.31 6.28 15.89
N VAL A 12 -5.86 5.13 16.39
CA VAL A 12 -4.47 4.98 16.84
C VAL A 12 -3.52 5.18 15.66
N MET A 13 -3.80 4.53 14.53
CA MET A 13 -2.96 4.67 13.35
C MET A 13 -2.87 6.13 12.91
N ARG A 14 -3.99 6.83 12.84
CA ARG A 14 -4.00 8.21 12.39
C ARG A 14 -3.18 9.13 13.29
N ARG A 15 -3.13 8.87 14.59
CA ARG A 15 -2.34 9.66 15.51
C ARG A 15 -0.84 9.53 15.26
N HIS A 16 -0.42 8.42 14.67
CA HIS A 16 0.99 8.16 14.42
C HIS A 16 1.42 8.41 12.98
N ALA A 17 0.48 8.81 12.12
CA ALA A 17 0.76 8.92 10.68
C ALA A 17 1.96 9.81 10.36
N LYS A 18 2.09 10.93 11.05
CA LYS A 18 3.15 11.89 10.76
C LYS A 18 4.54 11.44 11.22
N GLN A 19 4.60 10.39 12.00
CA GLN A 19 5.87 9.85 12.48
C GLN A 19 6.56 8.96 11.43
N TYR A 20 5.86 8.67 10.33
CA TYR A 20 6.37 7.75 9.31
C TYR A 20 6.39 8.43 7.96
N THR A 21 7.45 8.16 7.19
CA THR A 21 7.59 8.77 5.86
C THR A 21 6.60 8.20 4.85
N LEU A 22 6.15 6.96 5.05
CA LEU A 22 5.19 6.34 4.15
C LEU A 22 3.97 5.87 4.92
N ASN A 23 2.80 6.36 4.52
CA ASN A 23 1.52 5.90 5.03
C ASN A 23 0.80 5.18 3.90
N LEU A 24 0.81 3.86 3.94
CA LEU A 24 0.23 3.02 2.89
C LEU A 24 -1.14 2.54 3.32
N LEU A 25 -2.12 2.69 2.44
CA LEU A 25 -3.48 2.21 2.68
C LEU A 25 -3.83 1.18 1.64
N LEU A 26 -4.43 0.08 2.07
CA LEU A 26 -4.76 -1.05 1.20
C LEU A 26 -6.28 -1.16 1.07
N SER A 27 -6.78 -1.06 -0.15
CA SER A 27 -8.22 -1.10 -0.40
C SER A 27 -8.52 -1.84 -1.70
N GLU A 28 -9.80 -2.17 -1.91
CA GLU A 28 -10.20 -2.81 -3.15
C GLU A 28 -11.55 -2.28 -3.63
N GLY A 29 -11.76 -2.36 -4.94
CA GLY A 29 -13.01 -1.99 -5.56
C GLY A 29 -13.27 -0.50 -5.60
N GLY A 30 -14.35 -0.12 -6.25
CA GLY A 30 -14.73 1.28 -6.38
C GLY A 30 -15.22 1.90 -5.08
N SER A 31 -15.69 1.09 -4.14
CA SER A 31 -16.14 1.58 -2.85
C SER A 31 -14.98 1.77 -1.86
N GLY A 32 -13.79 1.30 -2.19
CA GLY A 32 -12.63 1.48 -1.32
C GLY A 32 -12.67 0.61 -0.07
N ARG A 33 -13.17 -0.61 -0.18
CA ARG A 33 -13.19 -1.53 0.97
C ARG A 33 -11.76 -1.80 1.43
N TRP A 34 -11.57 -1.87 2.75
CA TRP A 34 -10.26 -2.19 3.31
C TRP A 34 -9.85 -3.62 2.96
N VAL A 35 -8.57 -3.79 2.64
CA VAL A 35 -7.99 -5.10 2.33
C VAL A 35 -7.17 -5.57 3.52
N THR A 36 -7.39 -6.82 3.93
CA THR A 36 -6.59 -7.47 4.95
C THR A 36 -5.79 -8.60 4.31
N ASP A 37 -4.75 -9.05 5.00
CA ASP A 37 -3.98 -10.23 4.59
C ASP A 37 -3.23 -10.07 3.26
N ALA A 38 -2.90 -8.84 2.89
CA ALA A 38 -2.05 -8.63 1.73
C ALA A 38 -0.58 -8.80 2.13
N ASN A 39 0.21 -9.33 1.20
CA ASN A 39 1.65 -9.41 1.38
C ASN A 39 2.28 -8.21 0.68
N VAL A 40 3.14 -7.48 1.38
CA VAL A 40 3.73 -6.26 0.85
C VAL A 40 5.24 -6.35 0.95
N ASN A 41 5.91 -6.16 -0.18
CA ASN A 41 7.37 -6.09 -0.25
C ASN A 41 7.74 -4.72 -0.82
N ILE A 42 8.77 -4.12 -0.25
CA ILE A 42 9.29 -2.85 -0.76
C ILE A 42 10.76 -3.04 -1.09
N TYR A 43 11.12 -2.63 -2.29
CA TYR A 43 12.49 -2.74 -2.82
C TYR A 43 13.06 -1.37 -3.05
N ASP A 44 14.37 -1.22 -2.82
CA ASP A 44 15.04 0.03 -3.14
C ASP A 44 15.39 0.09 -4.64
N GLU A 45 16.03 1.17 -5.05
CA GLU A 45 16.35 1.40 -6.45
C GLU A 45 17.31 0.35 -7.02
N ALA A 46 18.13 -0.25 -6.18
CA ALA A 46 19.04 -1.32 -6.57
C ALA A 46 18.38 -2.69 -6.51
N SER A 47 17.06 -2.75 -6.30
CA SER A 47 16.27 -3.98 -6.21
C SER A 47 16.56 -4.81 -4.96
N ASN A 48 17.07 -4.17 -3.91
CA ASN A 48 17.24 -4.84 -2.63
C ASN A 48 15.94 -4.76 -1.84
N LEU A 49 15.56 -5.88 -1.24
CA LEU A 49 14.38 -5.92 -0.38
C LEU A 49 14.68 -5.15 0.90
N VAL A 50 13.93 -4.08 1.17
CA VAL A 50 14.14 -3.24 2.35
C VAL A 50 13.02 -3.38 3.36
N PHE A 51 11.86 -3.91 2.96
CA PHE A 51 10.75 -4.12 3.87
C PHE A 51 9.86 -5.23 3.35
N ARG A 52 9.38 -6.08 4.26
CA ARG A 52 8.46 -7.15 3.92
C ARG A 52 7.50 -7.38 5.06
N ILE A 53 6.21 -7.53 4.73
CA ILE A 53 5.21 -7.95 5.71
C ILE A 53 4.26 -8.93 5.06
N VAL A 54 3.88 -9.95 5.79
CA VAL A 54 2.93 -10.97 5.36
C VAL A 54 1.64 -10.75 6.13
N ALA A 55 0.51 -10.85 5.44
CA ALA A 55 -0.81 -10.67 6.03
C ALA A 55 -0.96 -9.29 6.70
N ALA A 56 -0.63 -8.26 5.96
CA ALA A 56 -0.71 -6.88 6.44
C ALA A 56 -2.14 -6.47 6.71
N LYS A 57 -2.32 -5.63 7.72
CA LYS A 57 -3.60 -4.96 7.96
C LYS A 57 -3.74 -3.77 7.02
N PRO A 58 -4.95 -3.20 6.88
CA PRO A 58 -5.20 -2.18 5.85
C PRO A 58 -4.35 -0.94 5.92
N MET A 59 -3.90 -0.54 7.10
CA MET A 59 -3.03 0.62 7.24
C MET A 59 -1.64 0.15 7.60
N LEU A 60 -0.66 0.57 6.80
CA LEU A 60 0.72 0.15 6.99
C LEU A 60 1.62 1.38 6.90
N TYR A 61 2.29 1.70 8.02
CA TYR A 61 3.17 2.86 8.10
C TYR A 61 4.60 2.40 8.21
N VAL A 62 5.45 2.94 7.35
CA VAL A 62 6.86 2.53 7.26
C VAL A 62 7.75 3.76 7.20
N ASN A 63 8.88 3.71 7.88
CA ASN A 63 9.91 4.73 7.75
C ASN A 63 10.98 4.24 6.78
N LEU A 64 11.21 5.03 5.75
CA LEU A 64 12.22 4.73 4.74
C LEU A 64 13.12 5.95 4.56
N PRO A 65 14.43 5.76 4.37
CA PRO A 65 15.31 6.87 4.01
C PRO A 65 14.92 7.47 2.66
N ALA A 66 15.34 8.69 2.40
CA ALA A 66 15.11 9.31 1.11
C ALA A 66 15.65 8.42 -0.01
N GLY A 67 14.89 8.28 -1.09
CA GLY A 67 15.26 7.43 -2.21
C GLY A 67 14.05 7.01 -3.02
N THR A 68 14.31 6.24 -4.06
CA THR A 68 13.27 5.71 -4.94
C THR A 68 13.04 4.24 -4.62
N TYR A 69 11.76 3.86 -4.52
CA TYR A 69 11.37 2.51 -4.10
C TYR A 69 10.27 1.96 -4.99
N THR A 70 10.15 0.63 -4.96
CA THR A 70 9.06 -0.07 -5.64
C THR A 70 8.34 -0.95 -4.63
N ILE A 71 7.02 -0.82 -4.59
CA ILE A 71 6.16 -1.67 -3.79
C ILE A 71 5.63 -2.79 -4.68
N LEU A 72 5.72 -4.03 -4.19
CA LEU A 72 5.01 -5.16 -4.79
C LEU A 72 4.07 -5.69 -3.74
N ALA A 73 2.77 -5.63 -4.02
CA ALA A 73 1.75 -6.08 -3.08
C ALA A 73 0.90 -7.16 -3.73
N ASN A 74 0.57 -8.18 -2.95
CA ASN A 74 -0.20 -9.32 -3.42
C ASN A 74 -1.36 -9.58 -2.48
N ASN A 75 -2.57 -9.61 -3.02
CA ASN A 75 -3.77 -9.94 -2.28
C ASN A 75 -4.54 -11.02 -3.05
N ALA A 76 -4.64 -12.22 -2.47
CA ALA A 76 -5.37 -13.32 -3.08
C ALA A 76 -4.92 -13.61 -4.51
N GLY A 77 -3.61 -13.53 -4.76
CA GLY A 77 -3.04 -13.81 -6.06
C GLY A 77 -3.04 -12.62 -7.02
N GLN A 78 -3.67 -11.52 -6.64
CA GLN A 78 -3.68 -10.31 -7.48
C GLN A 78 -2.55 -9.40 -7.03
N LYS A 79 -1.70 -9.03 -7.98
CA LYS A 79 -0.48 -8.27 -7.68
C LYS A 79 -0.61 -6.83 -8.14
N LEU A 80 -0.10 -5.93 -7.30
CA LEU A 80 0.03 -4.52 -7.65
C LEU A 80 1.49 -4.12 -7.53
N ARG A 81 1.90 -3.23 -8.43
CA ARG A 81 3.24 -2.69 -8.42
C ARG A 81 3.14 -1.18 -8.46
N HIS A 82 3.90 -0.52 -7.59
CA HIS A 82 3.87 0.94 -7.51
C HIS A 82 5.26 1.47 -7.20
N LYS A 83 5.70 2.44 -8.00
CA LYS A 83 6.99 3.08 -7.80
C LYS A 83 6.78 4.45 -7.18
N PHE A 84 7.60 4.81 -6.21
CA PHE A 84 7.45 6.09 -5.51
C PHE A 84 8.81 6.59 -5.01
N THR A 85 8.86 7.87 -4.68
CA THR A 85 10.07 8.49 -4.15
C THR A 85 9.78 9.04 -2.76
N VAL A 86 10.71 8.77 -1.83
CA VAL A 86 10.65 9.29 -0.47
C VAL A 86 11.60 10.48 -0.36
N GLU A 87 11.10 11.57 0.22
CA GLU A 87 11.90 12.77 0.45
C GLU A 87 12.05 12.98 1.95
N ASP A 88 13.18 13.58 2.34
CA ASP A 88 13.45 13.85 3.75
C ASP A 88 12.38 14.75 4.35
N ASN A 89 11.92 14.38 5.55
CA ASN A 89 10.96 15.17 6.31
C ASN A 89 9.61 15.37 5.62
N VAL A 90 9.32 14.54 4.63
CA VAL A 90 8.02 14.58 3.94
C VAL A 90 7.26 13.30 4.26
N ASN A 91 6.05 13.47 4.76
CA ASN A 91 5.13 12.37 5.02
C ASN A 91 4.31 12.16 3.76
N GLN A 92 4.28 10.93 3.25
CA GLN A 92 3.60 10.61 2.00
C GLN A 92 2.53 9.55 2.24
N ARG A 93 1.37 9.77 1.64
CA ARG A 93 0.26 8.84 1.69
C ARG A 93 0.05 8.22 0.33
N ILE A 94 0.01 6.89 0.28
CA ILE A 94 -0.21 6.13 -0.94
C ILE A 94 -1.36 5.18 -0.71
N ILE A 95 -2.31 5.15 -1.63
CA ILE A 95 -3.43 4.21 -1.57
C ILE A 95 -3.24 3.19 -2.67
N LEU A 96 -3.10 1.93 -2.28
CA LEU A 96 -3.09 0.82 -3.23
C LEU A 96 -4.49 0.26 -3.29
N ASN A 97 -5.06 0.21 -4.48
CA ASN A 97 -6.42 -0.27 -4.67
C ASN A 97 -6.45 -1.41 -5.68
N TRP A 98 -6.92 -2.58 -5.23
CA TRP A 98 -7.14 -3.72 -6.11
C TRP A 98 -8.52 -3.60 -6.72
N LYS A 99 -8.59 -3.60 -8.04
CA LYS A 99 -9.86 -3.48 -8.72
C LYS A 99 -10.66 -4.77 -8.57
N ASP A 100 -11.98 -4.62 -8.52
CA ASP A 100 -12.88 -5.74 -8.49
C ASP A 100 -12.72 -6.55 -9.78
N SER A 101 -12.61 -7.87 -9.68
CA SER A 101 -12.37 -8.71 -10.84
C SER A 101 -13.50 -8.64 -11.85
N LEU A 102 -14.74 -8.44 -11.39
CA LEU A 102 -15.86 -8.31 -12.32
C LEU A 102 -15.75 -7.02 -13.12
N ILE A 103 -15.33 -5.96 -12.47
CA ILE A 103 -15.12 -4.69 -13.16
C ILE A 103 -14.02 -4.83 -14.18
N GLU A 104 -12.97 -5.52 -13.84
CA GLU A 104 -11.84 -5.70 -14.74
C GLU A 104 -12.22 -6.42 -16.02
N LYS A 105 -13.16 -7.37 -15.93
CA LYS A 105 -13.60 -8.10 -17.12
C LYS A 105 -14.34 -7.21 -18.09
N ASP A 106 -15.00 -6.19 -17.58
CA ASP A 106 -15.81 -5.30 -18.40
C ASP A 106 -15.04 -4.08 -18.89
N MET A 107 -13.82 -3.90 -18.47
CA MET A 107 -13.02 -2.75 -18.81
C MET A 107 -12.01 -3.06 -19.90
N PRO A 108 -11.75 -2.12 -20.80
CA PRO A 108 -10.68 -2.30 -21.78
C PRO A 108 -9.35 -2.46 -21.08
N LEU A 109 -8.45 -3.19 -21.72
CA LEU A 109 -7.13 -3.43 -21.14
C LEU A 109 -6.33 -2.17 -20.90
N ASP A 110 -6.55 -1.17 -21.71
CA ASP A 110 -5.83 0.08 -21.55
C ASP A 110 -6.25 0.82 -20.31
N ALA A 111 -7.39 0.48 -19.75
CA ALA A 111 -7.80 1.08 -18.50
C ALA A 111 -6.84 0.69 -17.38
N GLU A 112 -6.04 -0.30 -17.65
CA GLU A 112 -5.04 -0.68 -16.71
C GLU A 112 -3.94 0.28 -16.67
N GLY A 113 -3.91 0.72 -17.67
CA GLY A 113 -2.95 1.62 -17.69
C GLY A 113 -1.73 1.04 -17.30
N ASN A 114 -2.40 0.70 -17.75
CA ASN A 114 -2.02 0.68 -17.43
C ASN A 114 -1.79 0.87 -16.63
#